data_d3cf7801da9d334b07f4630c2e8475c1
#
_entry.id   d3cf7801da9d334b07f4630c2e8475c1
#
_cell.length_a   1.000
_cell.length_b   1.000
_cell.length_c   1.000
_cell.angle_alpha   90.00
_cell.angle_beta   90.00
_cell.angle_gamma   90.00
#
_symmetry.space_group_name_H-M   'P 1'
#
loop_
_entity.id
_entity.type
_entity.pdbx_description
1 polymer ?
#
loop_
_entity_poly.entity_id
_entity_poly.type
_entity_poly.pdbx_seq_one_letter_code
_entity_poly.pdbx_strand_id
1 'polypeptide(L)'
;MENEFISDLQRDGLVIIQKKTGFRFGTDAVLLSDFGKDIRSKRTLDLCTGSGIVPILLYAKTSAPYICGVEIQPDIADMAKRSVELNKIGDRVEIICEDLKKLSLPKHSFDLVTVNPPYMKSGNAITNSFDTKTVSRHEVMCNLDDVIKAGSEMLRDKGHFVMVHRPSRLADAICTMRKYGIEPKRLRMVHSTADKEPSLFLIDGALHGGEELKILPPLIMTAEDGGESRELKEIYERQYRSE
;
A
#
# COMPACT_ATOMS: atom_id res chain seq x y z
N MET A 1 -0.27 12.68 22.16
CA MET A 1 0.98 11.87 22.17
C MET A 1 1.04 10.75 23.21
N GLU A 2 0.14 10.65 24.17
CA GLU A 2 0.19 9.59 25.20
C GLU A 2 0.13 8.14 24.67
N ASN A 3 -0.41 7.92 23.47
CA ASN A 3 -0.57 6.59 22.87
C ASN A 3 0.15 6.43 21.51
N GLU A 4 1.17 7.24 21.24
CA GLU A 4 1.95 7.24 20.00
C GLU A 4 3.42 6.99 20.28
N PHE A 5 4.15 6.51 19.27
CA PHE A 5 5.60 6.38 19.28
C PHE A 5 6.16 6.61 17.87
N ILE A 6 7.43 6.94 17.78
CA ILE A 6 8.14 7.13 16.52
C ILE A 6 8.89 5.83 16.21
N SER A 7 8.69 5.30 15.00
CA SER A 7 9.45 4.16 14.47
C SER A 7 10.43 4.63 13.42
N ASP A 8 11.65 4.15 13.50
CA ASP A 8 12.65 4.29 12.44
C ASP A 8 12.29 3.34 11.28
N LEU A 9 12.24 3.86 10.07
CA LEU A 9 12.02 3.07 8.85
C LEU A 9 13.28 2.38 8.35
N GLN A 10 14.42 2.61 9.01
CA GLN A 10 15.75 2.09 8.67
C GLN A 10 16.14 2.40 7.22
N ARG A 11 15.65 3.54 6.72
CA ARG A 11 15.87 4.01 5.37
C ARG A 11 16.02 5.53 5.38
N ASP A 12 17.17 6.03 4.93
CA ASP A 12 17.48 7.46 4.76
C ASP A 12 17.16 8.35 5.99
N GLY A 13 17.18 7.76 7.20
CA GLY A 13 16.82 8.43 8.45
C GLY A 13 15.34 8.77 8.57
N LEU A 14 14.48 8.24 7.68
CA LEU A 14 13.04 8.49 7.71
C LEU A 14 12.39 7.75 8.88
N VAL A 15 11.41 8.42 9.47
CA VAL A 15 10.66 7.95 10.63
C VAL A 15 9.16 8.03 10.39
N ILE A 16 8.39 7.29 11.17
CA ILE A 16 6.94 7.32 11.11
C ILE A 16 6.33 7.30 12.51
N ILE A 17 5.27 8.07 12.72
CA ILE A 17 4.49 8.05 13.95
C ILE A 17 3.48 6.91 13.86
N GLN A 18 3.39 6.09 14.91
CA GLN A 18 2.45 4.98 15.02
C GLN A 18 1.75 4.97 16.37
N LYS A 19 0.57 4.37 16.44
CA LYS A 19 -0.13 4.10 17.71
C LYS A 19 0.54 2.93 18.44
N LYS A 20 0.68 3.05 19.78
CA LYS A 20 1.15 1.95 20.64
C LYS A 20 0.16 0.79 20.66
N THR A 21 -1.13 1.10 20.55
CA THR A 21 -2.23 0.13 20.47
C THR A 21 -3.03 0.36 19.19
N GLY A 22 -3.44 -0.71 18.50
CA GLY A 22 -4.19 -0.64 17.25
C GLY A 22 -3.37 -1.01 16.01
N PHE A 23 -3.80 -0.51 14.86
CA PHE A 23 -3.16 -0.83 13.58
C PHE A 23 -1.74 -0.26 13.50
N ARG A 24 -0.80 -1.10 13.12
CA ARG A 24 0.55 -0.75 12.70
C ARG A 24 0.76 -1.20 11.28
N PHE A 25 1.60 -0.49 10.52
CA PHE A 25 1.94 -0.94 9.19
C PHE A 25 2.69 -2.28 9.24
N GLY A 26 2.41 -3.13 8.28
CA GLY A 26 3.06 -4.42 8.11
C GLY A 26 4.02 -4.44 6.92
N THR A 27 4.61 -5.59 6.69
CA THR A 27 5.47 -5.87 5.53
C THR A 27 4.75 -5.60 4.20
N ASP A 28 3.43 -5.75 4.16
CA ASP A 28 2.58 -5.49 2.99
C ASP A 28 2.76 -4.08 2.40
N ALA A 29 2.80 -3.04 3.25
CA ALA A 29 3.02 -1.66 2.80
C ALA A 29 4.44 -1.44 2.22
N VAL A 30 5.44 -2.10 2.81
CA VAL A 30 6.82 -2.06 2.30
C VAL A 30 6.92 -2.76 0.95
N LEU A 31 6.31 -3.94 0.81
CA LEU A 31 6.26 -4.69 -0.44
C LEU A 31 5.49 -3.93 -1.54
N LEU A 32 4.38 -3.29 -1.19
CA LEU A 32 3.60 -2.46 -2.10
C LEU A 32 4.43 -1.31 -2.65
N SER A 33 5.10 -0.55 -1.77
CA SER A 33 5.96 0.56 -2.18
C SER A 33 7.11 0.10 -3.07
N ASP A 34 7.67 -1.07 -2.81
CA ASP A 34 8.75 -1.64 -3.61
C ASP A 34 8.26 -2.10 -4.98
N PHE A 35 7.10 -2.74 -5.04
CA PHE A 35 6.50 -3.22 -6.29
C PHE A 35 6.08 -2.08 -7.22
N GLY A 36 5.73 -0.91 -6.65
CA GLY A 36 5.36 0.30 -7.39
C GLY A 36 6.53 1.21 -7.77
N LYS A 37 7.72 1.06 -7.15
CA LYS A 37 8.85 2.00 -7.31
C LYS A 37 9.38 2.14 -8.74
N ASP A 38 9.29 1.07 -9.54
CA ASP A 38 9.81 1.04 -10.91
C ASP A 38 8.89 1.72 -11.92
N ILE A 39 7.67 2.09 -11.50
CA ILE A 39 6.73 2.81 -12.35
C ILE A 39 7.10 4.28 -12.34
N ARG A 40 7.53 4.77 -13.50
CA ARG A 40 7.88 6.20 -13.65
C ARG A 40 6.62 7.06 -13.45
N SER A 41 6.61 7.84 -12.39
CA SER A 41 5.49 8.65 -11.98
C SER A 41 5.89 10.10 -11.71
N LYS A 42 5.10 11.06 -12.18
CA LYS A 42 5.15 12.47 -11.78
C LYS A 42 4.16 12.76 -10.67
N ARG A 43 3.02 12.10 -10.69
CA ARG A 43 1.95 12.25 -9.69
C ARG A 43 1.51 10.87 -9.21
N THR A 44 1.76 10.61 -7.94
CA THR A 44 1.39 9.35 -7.27
C THR A 44 0.29 9.60 -6.26
N LEU A 45 -0.69 8.73 -6.20
CA LEU A 45 -1.77 8.72 -5.21
C LEU A 45 -1.71 7.40 -4.43
N ASP A 46 -1.76 7.47 -3.11
CA ASP A 46 -1.92 6.31 -2.24
C ASP A 46 -3.29 6.35 -1.56
N LEU A 47 -4.14 5.39 -1.88
CA LEU A 47 -5.48 5.28 -1.29
C LEU A 47 -5.45 4.42 -0.03
N CYS A 48 -6.24 4.78 0.99
CA CYS A 48 -6.24 4.15 2.31
C CYS A 48 -4.84 4.20 2.96
N THR A 49 -4.22 5.37 2.93
CA THR A 49 -2.80 5.55 3.26
C THR A 49 -2.44 5.25 4.72
N GLY A 50 -3.42 5.20 5.62
CA GLY A 50 -3.20 4.97 7.03
C GLY A 50 -2.23 5.99 7.62
N SER A 51 -1.17 5.51 8.28
CA SER A 51 -0.13 6.37 8.88
C SER A 51 0.79 7.08 7.87
N GLY A 52 0.54 6.93 6.56
CA GLY A 52 1.35 7.55 5.50
C GLY A 52 2.60 6.76 5.12
N ILE A 53 2.69 5.49 5.51
CA ILE A 53 3.90 4.66 5.29
C ILE A 53 4.24 4.51 3.81
N VAL A 54 3.26 4.24 2.93
CA VAL A 54 3.50 4.03 1.49
C VAL A 54 3.99 5.33 0.83
N PRO A 55 3.37 6.51 1.01
CA PRO A 55 3.90 7.79 0.54
C PRO A 55 5.32 8.09 1.01
N ILE A 56 5.64 7.88 2.28
CA ILE A 56 6.98 8.12 2.83
C ILE A 56 8.01 7.18 2.19
N LEU A 57 7.69 5.90 2.01
CA LEU A 57 8.57 4.95 1.34
C LEU A 57 8.73 5.25 -0.15
N LEU A 58 7.66 5.66 -0.85
CA LEU A 58 7.73 6.06 -2.26
C LEU A 58 8.55 7.35 -2.43
N TYR A 59 8.50 8.28 -1.47
CA TYR A 59 9.39 9.44 -1.46
C TYR A 59 10.86 9.03 -1.50
N ALA A 60 11.26 8.07 -0.66
CA ALA A 60 12.63 7.58 -0.60
C ALA A 60 13.02 6.75 -1.83
N LYS A 61 12.08 5.96 -2.37
CA LYS A 61 12.35 4.98 -3.44
C LYS A 61 12.23 5.56 -4.85
N THR A 62 11.64 6.75 -5.00
CA THR A 62 11.32 7.33 -6.31
C THR A 62 11.69 8.82 -6.37
N SER A 63 11.76 9.35 -7.59
CA SER A 63 11.92 10.77 -7.84
C SER A 63 10.60 11.48 -8.16
N ALA A 64 9.45 10.89 -7.82
CA ALA A 64 8.14 11.48 -8.05
C ALA A 64 8.03 12.87 -7.38
N PRO A 65 7.77 13.94 -8.12
CA PRO A 65 7.72 15.29 -7.55
C PRO A 65 6.45 15.56 -6.72
N TYR A 66 5.43 14.71 -6.85
CA TYR A 66 4.20 14.84 -6.07
C TYR A 66 3.65 13.47 -5.69
N ILE A 67 3.47 13.24 -4.40
CA ILE A 67 2.92 12.03 -3.81
C ILE A 67 1.82 12.44 -2.83
N CYS A 68 0.59 11.98 -3.05
CA CYS A 68 -0.55 12.28 -2.19
C CYS A 68 -1.06 11.02 -1.51
N GLY A 69 -1.22 11.05 -0.19
CA GLY A 69 -1.88 10.00 0.58
C GLY A 69 -3.28 10.41 0.98
N VAL A 70 -4.26 9.52 0.82
CA VAL A 70 -5.67 9.73 1.22
C VAL A 70 -6.03 8.82 2.38
N GLU A 71 -6.52 9.41 3.47
CA GLU A 71 -7.01 8.71 4.65
C GLU A 71 -8.35 9.31 5.10
N ILE A 72 -9.32 8.46 5.39
CA ILE A 72 -10.66 8.92 5.78
C ILE A 72 -10.75 9.25 7.27
N GLN A 73 -9.91 8.64 8.09
CA GLN A 73 -9.93 8.82 9.55
C GLN A 73 -9.14 10.06 9.94
N PRO A 74 -9.77 11.10 10.54
CA PRO A 74 -9.09 12.36 10.83
C PRO A 74 -7.89 12.22 11.77
N ASP A 75 -7.97 11.34 12.77
CA ASP A 75 -6.90 11.10 13.74
C ASP A 75 -5.70 10.36 13.14
N ILE A 76 -5.94 9.50 12.16
CA ILE A 76 -4.87 8.79 11.44
C ILE A 76 -4.24 9.70 10.38
N ALA A 77 -5.06 10.46 9.65
CA ALA A 77 -4.59 11.45 8.69
C ALA A 77 -3.73 12.54 9.36
N ASP A 78 -4.10 13.01 10.58
CA ASP A 78 -3.28 13.93 11.37
C ASP A 78 -1.93 13.31 11.73
N MET A 79 -1.91 12.07 12.19
CA MET A 79 -0.68 11.33 12.49
C MET A 79 0.22 11.19 11.25
N ALA A 80 -0.36 10.90 10.08
CA ALA A 80 0.37 10.83 8.82
C ALA A 80 0.95 12.19 8.41
N LYS A 81 0.18 13.29 8.54
CA LYS A 81 0.67 14.66 8.29
C LYS A 81 1.86 15.01 9.17
N ARG A 82 1.76 14.75 10.48
CA ARG A 82 2.88 14.97 11.41
C ARG A 82 4.11 14.12 11.07
N SER A 83 3.91 12.90 10.52
CA SER A 83 5.02 12.07 10.04
C SER A 83 5.72 12.71 8.83
N VAL A 84 4.97 13.30 7.90
CA VAL A 84 5.50 14.05 6.76
C VAL A 84 6.29 15.29 7.23
N GLU A 85 5.74 16.05 8.17
CA GLU A 85 6.40 17.22 8.76
C GLU A 85 7.69 16.85 9.50
N LEU A 86 7.67 15.78 10.29
CA LEU A 86 8.83 15.29 11.04
C LEU A 86 10.00 14.90 10.12
N ASN A 87 9.71 14.35 8.95
CA ASN A 87 10.68 14.01 7.92
C ASN A 87 11.07 15.20 7.02
N LYS A 88 10.39 16.35 7.13
CA LYS A 88 10.61 17.55 6.29
C LYS A 88 10.46 17.28 4.79
N ILE A 89 9.50 16.44 4.40
CA ILE A 89 9.25 16.01 3.03
C ILE A 89 7.95 16.58 2.44
N GLY A 90 7.38 17.59 3.07
CA GLY A 90 6.12 18.22 2.66
C GLY A 90 6.19 18.97 1.34
N ASP A 91 7.36 19.18 0.77
CA ASP A 91 7.59 19.69 -0.58
C ASP A 91 7.13 18.70 -1.68
N ARG A 92 7.13 17.39 -1.39
CA ARG A 92 6.77 16.33 -2.32
C ARG A 92 5.64 15.42 -1.83
N VAL A 93 5.39 15.36 -0.53
CA VAL A 93 4.40 14.46 0.07
C VAL A 93 3.30 15.27 0.74
N GLU A 94 2.06 15.05 0.31
CA GLU A 94 0.85 15.63 0.90
C GLU A 94 -0.06 14.54 1.45
N ILE A 95 -0.69 14.78 2.59
CA ILE A 95 -1.72 13.90 3.16
C ILE A 95 -3.04 14.66 3.23
N ILE A 96 -4.09 14.10 2.63
CA ILE A 96 -5.44 14.65 2.70
C ILE A 96 -6.37 13.73 3.49
N CYS A 97 -7.30 14.36 4.23
CA CYS A 97 -8.30 13.63 5.00
C CYS A 97 -9.63 13.67 4.24
N GLU A 98 -9.88 12.68 3.39
CA GLU A 98 -11.08 12.60 2.55
C GLU A 98 -11.58 11.16 2.39
N ASP A 99 -12.85 11.03 2.03
CA ASP A 99 -13.44 9.75 1.58
C ASP A 99 -13.03 9.50 0.12
N LEU A 100 -12.37 8.35 -0.15
CA LEU A 100 -11.95 7.97 -1.50
C LEU A 100 -13.10 7.94 -2.52
N LYS A 101 -14.35 7.81 -2.06
CA LYS A 101 -15.55 7.86 -2.91
C LYS A 101 -15.95 9.29 -3.33
N LYS A 102 -15.33 10.33 -2.73
CA LYS A 102 -15.68 11.73 -2.94
C LYS A 102 -14.43 12.62 -2.95
N LEU A 103 -13.39 12.19 -3.66
CA LEU A 103 -12.13 12.92 -3.72
C LEU A 103 -12.30 14.26 -4.42
N SER A 104 -11.74 15.33 -3.82
CA SER A 104 -11.64 16.66 -4.40
C SER A 104 -10.50 16.80 -5.41
N LEU A 105 -9.65 15.78 -5.51
CA LEU A 105 -8.50 15.76 -6.43
C LEU A 105 -8.92 15.73 -7.91
N PRO A 106 -8.11 16.32 -8.81
CA PRO A 106 -8.38 16.26 -10.24
C PRO A 106 -8.42 14.82 -10.75
N LYS A 107 -9.53 14.42 -11.39
CA LYS A 107 -9.64 13.12 -12.04
C LYS A 107 -8.65 13.00 -13.21
N HIS A 108 -8.27 11.75 -13.52
CA HIS A 108 -7.39 11.41 -14.65
C HIS A 108 -6.05 12.17 -14.65
N SER A 109 -5.48 12.43 -13.45
CA SER A 109 -4.28 13.25 -13.30
C SER A 109 -3.10 12.52 -12.67
N PHE A 110 -3.27 11.26 -12.23
CA PHE A 110 -2.22 10.49 -11.57
C PHE A 110 -1.62 9.42 -12.51
N ASP A 111 -0.30 9.28 -12.45
CA ASP A 111 0.44 8.26 -13.21
C ASP A 111 0.43 6.91 -12.50
N LEU A 112 0.41 6.96 -11.16
CA LEU A 112 0.45 5.80 -10.28
C LEU A 112 -0.59 5.98 -9.17
N VAL A 113 -1.40 4.96 -8.96
CA VAL A 113 -2.23 4.79 -7.77
C VAL A 113 -1.79 3.54 -7.04
N THR A 114 -1.43 3.67 -5.76
CA THR A 114 -1.14 2.54 -4.88
C THR A 114 -2.26 2.34 -3.87
N VAL A 115 -2.46 1.10 -3.43
CA VAL A 115 -3.43 0.82 -2.38
C VAL A 115 -3.10 -0.44 -1.58
N ASN A 116 -3.13 -0.30 -0.27
CA ASN A 116 -3.18 -1.40 0.68
C ASN A 116 -4.53 -1.34 1.40
N PRO A 117 -5.61 -1.89 0.81
CA PRO A 117 -6.95 -1.72 1.35
C PRO A 117 -7.14 -2.52 2.65
N PRO A 118 -8.07 -2.12 3.52
CA PRO A 118 -8.38 -2.92 4.69
C PRO A 118 -8.88 -4.31 4.27
N TYR A 119 -8.31 -5.36 4.88
CA TYR A 119 -8.65 -6.75 4.54
C TYR A 119 -9.97 -7.15 5.19
N MET A 120 -11.07 -7.12 4.44
CA MET A 120 -12.35 -7.64 4.89
C MET A 120 -12.28 -9.15 5.10
N LYS A 121 -12.61 -9.62 6.31
CA LYS A 121 -12.86 -11.04 6.55
C LYS A 121 -14.23 -11.38 5.99
N SER A 122 -14.28 -12.18 4.93
CA SER A 122 -15.53 -12.79 4.45
C SER A 122 -16.00 -13.80 5.49
N GLY A 123 -17.10 -13.50 6.19
CA GLY A 123 -17.89 -14.46 6.99
C GLY A 123 -17.23 -15.00 8.26
N ASN A 124 -17.86 -14.70 9.39
CA ASN A 124 -17.74 -15.36 10.70
C ASN A 124 -16.34 -15.71 11.25
N ALA A 125 -15.86 -14.86 12.10
CA ALA A 125 -15.31 -15.14 13.42
C ALA A 125 -14.45 -13.97 13.89
N ILE A 126 -15.04 -13.13 14.68
CA ILE A 126 -14.36 -12.18 15.55
C ILE A 126 -13.66 -13.01 16.63
N THR A 127 -12.39 -13.18 16.51
CA THR A 127 -11.58 -13.83 17.55
C THR A 127 -10.45 -12.89 17.99
N ASN A 128 -10.81 -11.71 18.49
CA ASN A 128 -10.07 -10.97 19.51
C ASN A 128 -10.81 -9.68 19.85
N SER A 129 -11.20 -9.53 21.09
CA SER A 129 -12.12 -8.51 21.61
C SER A 129 -11.59 -7.07 21.63
N PHE A 130 -10.36 -6.81 21.23
CA PHE A 130 -9.78 -5.47 21.20
C PHE A 130 -9.76 -4.82 19.80
N ASP A 131 -9.68 -5.61 18.73
CA ASP A 131 -9.68 -5.10 17.35
C ASP A 131 -11.07 -4.81 16.78
N THR A 132 -12.10 -5.38 17.38
CA THR A 132 -13.45 -5.47 16.83
C THR A 132 -14.13 -4.12 16.63
N LYS A 133 -13.92 -3.15 17.52
CA LYS A 133 -14.61 -1.85 17.41
C LYS A 133 -13.96 -0.90 16.40
N THR A 134 -12.66 -1.02 16.16
CA THR A 134 -11.94 -0.19 15.22
C THR A 134 -12.02 -0.78 13.81
N VAL A 135 -11.80 -2.09 13.66
CA VAL A 135 -11.87 -2.81 12.39
C VAL A 135 -13.28 -2.80 11.81
N SER A 136 -14.33 -3.02 12.64
CA SER A 136 -15.73 -3.03 12.19
C SER A 136 -16.23 -1.70 11.63
N ARG A 137 -15.67 -0.56 12.08
CA ARG A 137 -16.02 0.75 11.52
C ARG A 137 -15.35 1.03 10.18
N HIS A 138 -14.19 0.42 9.90
CA HIS A 138 -13.44 0.62 8.66
C HIS A 138 -13.88 -0.32 7.55
N GLU A 139 -14.27 -1.55 7.89
CA GLU A 139 -14.81 -2.54 6.95
C GLU A 139 -16.13 -2.11 6.30
N VAL A 140 -16.88 -1.21 6.95
CA VAL A 140 -18.15 -0.64 6.44
C VAL A 140 -17.89 0.54 5.48
N MET A 141 -16.68 1.13 5.47
CA MET A 141 -16.45 2.40 4.78
C MET A 141 -15.99 2.26 3.32
N CYS A 142 -15.26 1.22 2.95
CA CYS A 142 -14.94 0.93 1.55
C CYS A 142 -14.71 -0.58 1.31
N ASN A 143 -15.14 -1.04 0.15
CA ASN A 143 -14.91 -2.40 -0.33
C ASN A 143 -13.95 -2.39 -1.53
N LEU A 144 -13.59 -3.57 -2.04
CA LEU A 144 -12.67 -3.72 -3.16
C LEU A 144 -13.15 -2.98 -4.43
N ASP A 145 -14.47 -2.99 -4.68
CA ASP A 145 -15.09 -2.30 -5.82
C ASP A 145 -14.92 -0.78 -5.70
N ASP A 146 -15.19 -0.20 -4.51
CA ASP A 146 -15.02 1.23 -4.22
C ASP A 146 -13.57 1.68 -4.47
N VAL A 147 -12.61 0.90 -3.97
CA VAL A 147 -11.18 1.23 -4.05
C VAL A 147 -10.66 1.21 -5.48
N ILE A 148 -10.99 0.14 -6.24
CA ILE A 148 -10.53 0.01 -7.62
C ILE A 148 -11.22 1.05 -8.52
N LYS A 149 -12.51 1.31 -8.29
CA LYS A 149 -13.23 2.38 -8.98
C LYS A 149 -12.57 3.75 -8.74
N ALA A 150 -12.33 4.10 -7.49
CA ALA A 150 -11.68 5.37 -7.16
C ALA A 150 -10.29 5.47 -7.82
N GLY A 151 -9.50 4.39 -7.77
CA GLY A 151 -8.20 4.34 -8.44
C GLY A 151 -8.31 4.58 -9.95
N SER A 152 -9.27 3.93 -10.63
CA SER A 152 -9.48 4.11 -12.08
C SER A 152 -9.88 5.53 -12.44
N GLU A 153 -10.73 6.19 -11.62
CA GLU A 153 -11.16 7.58 -11.86
C GLU A 153 -10.03 8.60 -11.64
N MET A 154 -9.03 8.30 -10.82
CA MET A 154 -7.89 9.18 -10.55
C MET A 154 -6.75 8.98 -11.56
N LEU A 155 -6.61 7.78 -12.12
CA LEU A 155 -5.56 7.47 -13.10
C LEU A 155 -5.77 8.19 -14.42
N ARG A 156 -4.69 8.74 -14.98
CA ARG A 156 -4.65 9.14 -16.40
C ARG A 156 -4.64 7.90 -17.31
N ASP A 157 -4.88 8.11 -18.59
CA ASP A 157 -4.73 7.02 -19.57
C ASP A 157 -3.34 6.41 -19.52
N LYS A 158 -3.27 5.05 -19.54
CA LYS A 158 -2.05 4.25 -19.34
C LYS A 158 -1.37 4.45 -17.98
N GLY A 159 -2.01 5.12 -17.03
CA GLY A 159 -1.56 5.17 -15.63
C GLY A 159 -1.68 3.78 -14.96
N HIS A 160 -0.89 3.55 -13.93
CA HIS A 160 -0.79 2.25 -13.26
C HIS A 160 -1.50 2.22 -11.91
N PHE A 161 -2.23 1.16 -11.66
CA PHE A 161 -2.85 0.81 -10.39
C PHE A 161 -2.09 -0.35 -9.75
N VAL A 162 -1.55 -0.14 -8.55
CA VAL A 162 -0.77 -1.16 -7.83
C VAL A 162 -1.44 -1.48 -6.50
N MET A 163 -1.68 -2.75 -6.24
CA MET A 163 -2.37 -3.20 -5.04
C MET A 163 -1.68 -4.41 -4.41
N VAL A 164 -1.68 -4.46 -3.08
CA VAL A 164 -1.40 -5.65 -2.29
C VAL A 164 -2.70 -6.17 -1.69
N HIS A 165 -2.91 -7.50 -1.69
CA HIS A 165 -4.10 -8.10 -1.07
C HIS A 165 -3.89 -9.58 -0.72
N ARG A 166 -4.89 -10.17 -0.04
CA ARG A 166 -4.92 -11.61 0.28
C ARG A 166 -5.23 -12.47 -0.96
N PRO A 167 -4.60 -13.65 -1.13
CA PRO A 167 -4.80 -14.51 -2.30
C PRO A 167 -6.24 -14.91 -2.56
N SER A 168 -7.05 -15.08 -1.51
CA SER A 168 -8.47 -15.39 -1.62
C SER A 168 -9.31 -14.34 -2.38
N ARG A 169 -8.77 -13.12 -2.57
CA ARG A 169 -9.42 -12.03 -3.29
C ARG A 169 -8.85 -11.79 -4.68
N LEU A 170 -7.93 -12.65 -5.15
CA LEU A 170 -7.24 -12.44 -6.43
C LEU A 170 -8.21 -12.44 -7.61
N ALA A 171 -9.13 -13.41 -7.66
CA ALA A 171 -10.12 -13.48 -8.73
C ALA A 171 -11.02 -12.24 -8.75
N ASP A 172 -11.54 -11.83 -7.58
CA ASP A 172 -12.36 -10.62 -7.45
C ASP A 172 -11.58 -9.37 -7.88
N ALA A 173 -10.30 -9.27 -7.48
CA ALA A 173 -9.45 -8.14 -7.83
C ALA A 173 -9.26 -8.02 -9.34
N ILE A 174 -8.91 -9.11 -10.02
CA ILE A 174 -8.74 -9.13 -11.48
C ILE A 174 -10.05 -8.75 -12.20
N CYS A 175 -11.16 -9.38 -11.80
CA CYS A 175 -12.47 -9.10 -12.40
C CYS A 175 -12.87 -7.62 -12.19
N THR A 176 -12.65 -7.08 -10.99
CA THR A 176 -12.99 -5.70 -10.69
C THR A 176 -12.06 -4.71 -11.40
N MET A 177 -10.76 -4.99 -11.48
CA MET A 177 -9.83 -4.18 -12.26
C MET A 177 -10.29 -4.06 -13.72
N ARG A 178 -10.57 -5.19 -14.37
CA ARG A 178 -11.06 -5.21 -15.77
C ARG A 178 -12.42 -4.51 -15.93
N LYS A 179 -13.34 -4.66 -14.94
CA LYS A 179 -14.63 -3.94 -14.91
C LYS A 179 -14.44 -2.42 -15.02
N TYR A 180 -13.38 -1.89 -14.40
CA TYR A 180 -13.08 -0.45 -14.40
C TYR A 180 -11.98 -0.05 -15.41
N GLY A 181 -11.72 -0.89 -16.42
CA GLY A 181 -10.79 -0.59 -17.49
C GLY A 181 -9.31 -0.68 -17.12
N ILE A 182 -8.98 -1.23 -15.95
CA ILE A 182 -7.61 -1.47 -15.54
C ILE A 182 -7.22 -2.90 -15.96
N GLU A 183 -6.37 -3.02 -16.98
CA GLU A 183 -5.89 -4.34 -17.44
C GLU A 183 -4.67 -4.76 -16.61
N PRO A 184 -4.73 -5.94 -15.92
CA PRO A 184 -3.62 -6.47 -15.14
C PRO A 184 -2.36 -6.70 -16.00
N LYS A 185 -1.19 -6.30 -15.48
CA LYS A 185 0.10 -6.35 -16.18
C LYS A 185 1.13 -7.23 -15.49
N ARG A 186 1.22 -7.15 -14.17
CA ARG A 186 2.15 -7.94 -13.38
C ARG A 186 1.44 -8.49 -12.16
N LEU A 187 1.69 -9.76 -11.86
CA LEU A 187 1.23 -10.43 -10.65
C LEU A 187 2.42 -11.09 -9.97
N ARG A 188 2.53 -10.92 -8.67
CA ARG A 188 3.54 -11.58 -7.85
C ARG A 188 2.92 -12.15 -6.59
N MET A 189 3.13 -13.44 -6.32
CA MET A 189 2.75 -14.08 -5.07
C MET A 189 3.83 -13.86 -4.02
N VAL A 190 3.42 -13.70 -2.76
CA VAL A 190 4.32 -13.53 -1.61
C VAL A 190 4.08 -14.70 -0.66
N HIS A 191 5.13 -15.43 -0.35
CA HIS A 191 5.11 -16.58 0.55
C HIS A 191 5.95 -16.30 1.79
N SER A 192 5.50 -16.78 2.95
CA SER A 192 6.32 -16.71 4.16
C SER A 192 7.56 -17.59 4.03
N THR A 193 7.39 -18.84 3.56
CA THR A 193 8.44 -19.80 3.21
C THR A 193 8.09 -20.47 1.89
N ALA A 194 9.05 -21.10 1.22
CA ALA A 194 8.84 -21.68 -0.10
C ALA A 194 7.81 -22.83 -0.15
N ASP A 195 7.63 -23.52 0.97
CA ASP A 195 6.73 -24.67 1.14
C ASP A 195 5.31 -24.31 1.56
N LYS A 196 5.06 -23.02 1.94
CA LYS A 196 3.73 -22.56 2.36
C LYS A 196 2.97 -21.92 1.23
N GLU A 197 1.63 -21.94 1.35
CA GLU A 197 0.75 -21.17 0.48
C GLU A 197 1.07 -19.67 0.54
N PRO A 198 0.79 -18.93 -0.56
CA PRO A 198 1.02 -17.49 -0.56
C PRO A 198 0.16 -16.80 0.50
N SER A 199 0.74 -15.86 1.20
CA SER A 199 0.07 -15.05 2.22
C SER A 199 -0.52 -13.75 1.67
N LEU A 200 0.10 -13.23 0.60
CA LEU A 200 -0.30 -12.02 -0.11
C LEU A 200 -0.08 -12.19 -1.62
N PHE A 201 -0.70 -11.33 -2.40
CA PHE A 201 -0.30 -11.04 -3.77
C PHE A 201 -0.10 -9.55 -3.97
N LEU A 202 0.76 -9.21 -4.92
CA LEU A 202 0.99 -7.88 -5.46
C LEU A 202 0.53 -7.90 -6.91
N ILE A 203 -0.31 -6.95 -7.30
CA ILE A 203 -0.82 -6.83 -8.66
C ILE A 203 -0.63 -5.40 -9.17
N ASP A 204 -0.20 -5.28 -10.41
CA ASP A 204 -0.11 -4.04 -11.15
C ASP A 204 -0.96 -4.16 -12.41
N GLY A 205 -1.70 -3.12 -12.74
CA GLY A 205 -2.46 -3.02 -13.97
C GLY A 205 -2.44 -1.61 -14.54
N ALA A 206 -2.64 -1.49 -15.85
CA ALA A 206 -2.66 -0.21 -16.55
C ALA A 206 -4.07 0.16 -16.99
N LEU A 207 -4.50 1.40 -16.73
CA LEU A 207 -5.78 1.92 -17.22
C LEU A 207 -5.79 1.94 -18.75
N HIS A 208 -6.80 1.30 -19.36
CA HIS A 208 -6.92 1.06 -20.79
C HIS A 208 -5.66 0.38 -21.40
N GLY A 209 -4.96 -0.43 -20.59
CA GLY A 209 -3.84 -1.25 -21.06
C GLY A 209 -4.28 -2.28 -22.09
N GLY A 210 -3.35 -2.71 -22.95
CA GLY A 210 -3.56 -3.90 -23.79
C GLY A 210 -3.53 -5.17 -22.91
N GLU A 211 -3.95 -6.30 -23.43
CA GLU A 211 -3.88 -7.58 -22.74
C GLU A 211 -2.42 -7.98 -22.40
N GLU A 212 -2.23 -9.09 -21.74
CA GLU A 212 -0.96 -9.66 -21.34
C GLU A 212 -0.57 -9.44 -19.86
N LEU A 213 -0.90 -10.45 -19.04
CA LEU A 213 -0.51 -10.53 -17.64
C LEU A 213 0.79 -11.35 -17.49
N LYS A 214 1.83 -10.73 -16.96
CA LYS A 214 3.08 -11.39 -16.59
C LYS A 214 3.03 -11.85 -15.13
N ILE A 215 3.17 -13.16 -14.90
CA ILE A 215 3.35 -13.71 -13.55
C ILE A 215 4.83 -13.72 -13.23
N LEU A 216 5.20 -12.99 -12.17
CA LEU A 216 6.59 -12.90 -11.72
C LEU A 216 6.95 -14.07 -10.80
N PRO A 217 8.24 -14.43 -10.67
CA PRO A 217 8.69 -15.37 -9.65
C PRO A 217 8.17 -14.96 -8.27
N PRO A 218 7.76 -15.93 -7.43
CA PRO A 218 7.24 -15.62 -6.10
C PRO A 218 8.30 -14.93 -5.23
N LEU A 219 7.86 -14.04 -4.34
CA LEU A 219 8.70 -13.51 -3.28
C LEU A 219 8.62 -14.46 -2.07
N ILE A 220 9.74 -15.01 -1.67
CA ILE A 220 9.88 -15.81 -0.45
C ILE A 220 10.45 -14.92 0.64
N MET A 221 9.71 -14.74 1.76
CA MET A 221 10.14 -13.81 2.81
C MET A 221 11.21 -14.38 3.73
N THR A 222 11.14 -15.68 4.02
CA THR A 222 12.06 -16.36 4.95
C THR A 222 13.00 -17.28 4.17
N ALA A 223 14.30 -17.16 4.41
CA ALA A 223 15.32 -18.03 3.86
C ALA A 223 15.32 -19.42 4.55
N GLU A 224 16.05 -20.39 3.98
CA GLU A 224 16.15 -21.76 4.51
C GLU A 224 16.76 -21.81 5.93
N ASP A 225 17.61 -20.86 6.28
CA ASP A 225 18.20 -20.71 7.62
C ASP A 225 17.24 -20.13 8.66
N GLY A 226 16.00 -19.80 8.28
CA GLY A 226 14.98 -19.21 9.15
C GLY A 226 15.07 -17.68 9.28
N GLY A 227 16.09 -17.05 8.68
CA GLY A 227 16.23 -15.60 8.63
C GLY A 227 15.42 -14.95 7.51
N GLU A 228 15.48 -13.62 7.39
CA GLU A 228 14.91 -12.91 6.25
C GLU A 228 15.64 -13.30 4.95
N SER A 229 14.88 -13.52 3.89
CA SER A 229 15.48 -13.78 2.58
C SER A 229 16.32 -12.60 2.09
N ARG A 230 17.29 -12.89 1.20
CA ARG A 230 18.12 -11.85 0.62
C ARG A 230 17.28 -10.79 -0.07
N GLU A 231 16.27 -11.19 -0.86
CA GLU A 231 15.42 -10.27 -1.57
C GLU A 231 14.60 -9.39 -0.62
N LEU A 232 14.07 -9.96 0.48
CA LEU A 232 13.36 -9.16 1.48
C LEU A 232 14.27 -8.11 2.12
N LYS A 233 15.51 -8.46 2.44
CA LYS A 233 16.52 -7.52 2.97
C LYS A 233 16.81 -6.40 1.96
N GLU A 234 16.94 -6.72 0.67
CA GLU A 234 17.15 -5.73 -0.40
C GLU A 234 15.93 -4.80 -0.54
N ILE A 235 14.70 -5.31 -0.43
CA ILE A 235 13.46 -4.50 -0.44
C ILE A 235 13.43 -3.49 0.71
N TYR A 236 13.87 -3.90 1.90
CA TYR A 236 14.00 -3.01 3.06
C TYR A 236 15.24 -2.12 2.98
N GLU A 237 16.20 -2.41 2.06
CA GLU A 237 17.51 -1.76 1.97
C GLU A 237 18.26 -1.72 3.31
N ARG A 238 18.05 -2.74 4.12
CA ARG A 238 18.81 -2.89 5.35
C ARG A 238 20.27 -3.08 4.97
N GLN A 239 21.08 -2.04 5.15
CA GLN A 239 22.51 -2.13 4.97
C GLN A 239 23.03 -3.24 5.89
N TYR A 240 23.79 -4.19 5.33
CA TYR A 240 24.57 -5.12 6.12
C TYR A 240 25.52 -4.27 6.97
N ARG A 241 25.24 -4.14 8.27
CA ARG A 241 26.32 -3.86 9.21
C ARG A 241 27.12 -5.15 9.25
N SER A 242 28.24 -5.20 8.52
CA SER A 242 29.29 -6.18 8.77
C SER A 242 29.72 -6.00 10.21
N GLU A 243 29.45 -7.01 11.04
CA GLU A 243 30.06 -7.15 12.36
C GLU A 243 31.58 -7.32 12.22
#